data_41f95bc4634c79862d6b012b099bf453
#
_entry.id   41f95bc4634c79862d6b012b099bf453
#
_cell.length_a   1.000
_cell.length_b   1.000
_cell.length_c   1.000
_cell.angle_alpha   90.00
_cell.angle_beta   90.00
_cell.angle_gamma   90.00
#
_symmetry.space_group_name_H-M   'P 1'
#
loop_
_entity.id
_entity.type
_entity.pdbx_description
1 polymer ?
#
loop_
_entity_poly.entity_id
_entity_poly.type
_entity_poly.pdbx_seq_one_letter_code
_entity_poly.pdbx_strand_id
1 'polypeptide(L)'
;PRFDSRCEDHNPVDLNANLYAYERNFAYFYKELGLRGAKNWEKLAARRKALLDEMCLDPRDGLYYDYDYVNRRRSPVLSAAVFSTLFAKLAGKKQARAIYRNLSRLECANGVAACEKGDRRRVYQWDYPNGWAALNYLAIKGLDSYGYRKAARRIAGKYVHSMADIYKRTGNLWEKYNAVSGSTDVKDEYAMPGAFMGWTAGVYIFAFDYYYK
;
A
#
# COMPACT_ATOMS: atom_id res chain seq x y z
N PRO A 1 -15.58 6.06 -18.70
CA PRO A 1 -15.91 5.71 -17.30
C PRO A 1 -14.63 5.55 -16.51
N ARG A 2 -14.68 5.94 -15.24
CA ARG A 2 -13.54 5.82 -14.32
C ARG A 2 -13.24 4.34 -14.09
N PHE A 3 -11.96 3.94 -14.14
CA PHE A 3 -11.52 2.55 -13.99
C PHE A 3 -12.13 1.58 -15.01
N ASP A 4 -12.50 2.08 -16.19
CA ASP A 4 -13.16 1.32 -17.25
C ASP A 4 -14.40 0.54 -16.78
N SER A 5 -15.05 0.99 -15.68
CA SER A 5 -16.19 0.36 -15.00
C SER A 5 -15.93 -1.10 -14.55
N ARG A 6 -14.68 -1.45 -14.26
CA ARG A 6 -14.26 -2.81 -13.91
C ARG A 6 -13.79 -2.98 -12.47
N CYS A 7 -13.97 -1.96 -11.64
CA CYS A 7 -13.55 -2.01 -10.24
C CYS A 7 -14.25 -3.17 -9.48
N GLU A 8 -15.51 -3.44 -9.83
CA GLU A 8 -16.33 -4.50 -9.22
C GLU A 8 -15.87 -5.92 -9.61
N ASP A 9 -15.12 -6.06 -10.69
CA ASP A 9 -14.65 -7.37 -11.18
C ASP A 9 -13.50 -7.94 -10.34
N HIS A 10 -12.95 -7.16 -9.41
CA HIS A 10 -11.72 -7.51 -8.71
C HIS A 10 -11.93 -7.69 -7.20
N ASN A 11 -11.22 -8.67 -6.65
CA ASN A 11 -10.98 -8.79 -5.22
C ASN A 11 -9.66 -8.08 -4.88
N PRO A 12 -9.70 -6.84 -4.34
CA PRO A 12 -8.48 -6.07 -4.08
C PRO A 12 -7.72 -6.64 -2.87
N VAL A 13 -6.40 -6.67 -3.00
CA VAL A 13 -5.48 -7.17 -1.96
C VAL A 13 -5.54 -6.32 -0.70
N ASP A 14 -5.52 -4.99 -0.85
CA ASP A 14 -5.52 -4.05 0.28
C ASP A 14 -6.80 -4.10 1.11
N LEU A 15 -7.97 -4.13 0.46
CA LEU A 15 -9.24 -4.28 1.16
C LEU A 15 -9.28 -5.58 1.97
N ASN A 16 -8.88 -6.69 1.35
CA ASN A 16 -8.90 -7.99 2.01
C ASN A 16 -7.84 -8.09 3.13
N ALA A 17 -6.67 -7.46 2.97
CA ALA A 17 -5.69 -7.34 4.05
C ALA A 17 -6.23 -6.53 5.24
N ASN A 18 -6.95 -5.43 4.98
CA ASN A 18 -7.59 -4.64 6.02
C ASN A 18 -8.71 -5.41 6.73
N LEU A 19 -9.55 -6.13 5.99
CA LEU A 19 -10.59 -6.98 6.59
C LEU A 19 -9.97 -8.09 7.46
N TYR A 20 -8.87 -8.69 7.02
CA TYR A 20 -8.11 -9.63 7.85
C TYR A 20 -7.63 -8.99 9.16
N ALA A 21 -7.08 -7.75 9.09
CA ALA A 21 -6.64 -7.03 10.28
C ALA A 21 -7.82 -6.74 11.23
N TYR A 22 -8.99 -6.36 10.70
CA TYR A 22 -10.20 -6.15 11.50
C TYR A 22 -10.66 -7.44 12.19
N GLU A 23 -10.70 -8.56 11.49
CA GLU A 23 -11.06 -9.86 12.07
C GLU A 23 -10.09 -10.25 13.20
N ARG A 24 -8.79 -9.99 13.02
CA ARG A 24 -7.78 -10.20 14.06
C ARG A 24 -7.98 -9.28 15.27
N ASN A 25 -8.29 -8.01 15.02
CA ASN A 25 -8.56 -7.03 16.07
C ASN A 25 -9.84 -7.36 16.83
N PHE A 26 -10.91 -7.79 16.15
CA PHE A 26 -12.12 -8.26 16.83
C PHE A 26 -11.85 -9.49 17.69
N ALA A 27 -11.08 -10.46 17.20
CA ALA A 27 -10.69 -11.60 18.03
C ALA A 27 -9.95 -11.16 19.30
N TYR A 28 -9.04 -10.19 19.18
CA TYR A 28 -8.32 -9.60 20.30
C TYR A 28 -9.26 -8.89 21.28
N PHE A 29 -10.10 -7.97 20.78
CA PHE A 29 -11.04 -7.21 21.62
C PHE A 29 -12.05 -8.10 22.34
N TYR A 30 -12.56 -9.14 21.69
CA TYR A 30 -13.45 -10.11 22.34
C TYR A 30 -12.78 -10.84 23.48
N LYS A 31 -11.47 -11.17 23.36
CA LYS A 31 -10.70 -11.77 24.46
C LYS A 31 -10.49 -10.79 25.61
N GLU A 32 -10.03 -9.57 25.32
CA GLU A 32 -9.76 -8.56 26.35
C GLU A 32 -11.02 -8.17 27.14
N LEU A 33 -12.17 -8.14 26.48
CA LEU A 33 -13.46 -7.81 27.09
C LEU A 33 -14.19 -9.01 27.69
N GLY A 34 -13.59 -10.21 27.68
CA GLY A 34 -14.22 -11.44 28.18
C GLY A 34 -15.46 -11.88 27.41
N LEU A 35 -15.63 -11.43 26.16
CA LEU A 35 -16.78 -11.72 25.33
C LEU A 35 -16.66 -13.12 24.69
N ARG A 36 -17.80 -13.79 24.50
CA ARG A 36 -17.86 -15.07 23.78
C ARG A 36 -17.76 -14.79 22.26
N GLY A 37 -17.03 -15.61 21.52
CA GLY A 37 -16.98 -15.54 20.06
C GLY A 37 -15.62 -15.17 19.46
N ALA A 38 -14.59 -14.90 20.26
CA ALA A 38 -13.24 -14.62 19.78
C ALA A 38 -12.73 -15.65 18.77
N LYS A 39 -12.99 -16.95 19.04
CA LYS A 39 -12.61 -18.07 18.14
C LYS A 39 -13.28 -17.99 16.77
N ASN A 40 -14.48 -17.41 16.66
CA ASN A 40 -15.16 -17.24 15.37
C ASN A 40 -14.42 -16.20 14.51
N TRP A 41 -13.99 -15.10 15.11
CA TRP A 41 -13.19 -14.09 14.44
C TRP A 41 -11.83 -14.63 13.99
N GLU A 42 -11.18 -15.46 14.83
CA GLU A 42 -9.94 -16.15 14.45
C GLU A 42 -10.14 -17.06 13.22
N LYS A 43 -11.24 -17.81 13.18
CA LYS A 43 -11.60 -18.68 12.05
C LYS A 43 -11.84 -17.87 10.77
N LEU A 44 -12.54 -16.73 10.87
CA LEU A 44 -12.78 -15.83 9.74
C LEU A 44 -11.45 -15.27 9.19
N ALA A 45 -10.58 -14.77 10.06
CA ALA A 45 -9.25 -14.30 9.67
C ALA A 45 -8.42 -15.40 8.99
N ALA A 46 -8.40 -16.61 9.55
CA ALA A 46 -7.68 -17.73 8.96
C ALA A 46 -8.24 -18.12 7.58
N ARG A 47 -9.57 -18.16 7.43
CA ARG A 47 -10.23 -18.42 6.14
C ARG A 47 -9.89 -17.33 5.11
N ARG A 48 -9.98 -16.05 5.48
CA ARG A 48 -9.63 -14.94 4.59
C ARG A 48 -8.20 -15.03 4.11
N LYS A 49 -7.26 -15.29 5.03
CA LYS A 49 -5.85 -15.48 4.66
C LYS A 49 -5.68 -16.63 3.67
N ALA A 50 -6.31 -17.78 3.91
CA ALA A 50 -6.22 -18.94 3.02
C ALA A 50 -6.73 -18.61 1.60
N LEU A 51 -7.89 -17.92 1.51
CA LEU A 51 -8.45 -17.49 0.22
C LEU A 51 -7.55 -16.46 -0.50
N LEU A 52 -6.94 -15.53 0.23
CA LEU A 52 -5.98 -14.60 -0.36
C LEU A 52 -4.72 -15.31 -0.86
N ASP A 53 -4.20 -16.26 -0.10
CA ASP A 53 -3.04 -17.06 -0.51
C ASP A 53 -3.38 -17.90 -1.76
N GLU A 54 -4.61 -18.40 -1.89
CA GLU A 54 -5.05 -19.18 -3.05
C GLU A 54 -5.25 -18.31 -4.29
N MET A 55 -6.00 -17.22 -4.15
CA MET A 55 -6.44 -16.42 -5.30
C MET A 55 -5.39 -15.36 -5.70
N CYS A 56 -4.89 -14.60 -4.72
CA CYS A 56 -4.09 -13.41 -4.96
C CYS A 56 -2.59 -13.67 -4.99
N LEU A 57 -2.08 -14.68 -4.26
CA LEU A 57 -0.64 -14.97 -4.22
C LEU A 57 -0.19 -15.66 -5.50
N ASP A 58 0.75 -15.03 -6.22
CA ASP A 58 1.39 -15.68 -7.38
C ASP A 58 2.57 -16.55 -6.90
N PRO A 59 2.53 -17.87 -7.12
CA PRO A 59 3.60 -18.76 -6.69
C PRO A 59 4.92 -18.56 -7.45
N ARG A 60 4.91 -17.88 -8.60
CA ARG A 60 6.09 -17.65 -9.44
C ARG A 60 7.04 -16.63 -8.82
N ASP A 61 6.52 -15.56 -8.23
CA ASP A 61 7.31 -14.50 -7.62
C ASP A 61 7.04 -14.29 -6.11
N GLY A 62 5.99 -14.93 -5.58
CA GLY A 62 5.62 -14.86 -4.18
C GLY A 62 4.96 -13.53 -3.75
N LEU A 63 4.43 -12.77 -4.72
CA LEU A 63 3.75 -11.50 -4.50
C LEU A 63 2.23 -11.64 -4.57
N TYR A 64 1.54 -10.71 -3.93
CA TYR A 64 0.08 -10.66 -3.99
C TYR A 64 -0.36 -9.65 -5.06
N TYR A 65 -1.32 -10.08 -5.89
CA TYR A 65 -1.95 -9.32 -6.95
C TYR A 65 -3.47 -9.32 -6.76
N ASP A 66 -4.14 -8.25 -7.15
CA ASP A 66 -5.60 -8.23 -7.18
C ASP A 66 -6.11 -9.37 -8.07
N TYR A 67 -7.24 -9.96 -7.69
CA TYR A 67 -7.78 -11.12 -8.40
C TYR A 67 -9.06 -10.73 -9.16
N ASP A 68 -9.00 -10.79 -10.48
CA ASP A 68 -10.13 -10.66 -11.38
C ASP A 68 -10.97 -11.95 -11.30
N TYR A 69 -12.04 -11.92 -10.54
CA TYR A 69 -12.88 -13.11 -10.32
C TYR A 69 -13.80 -13.41 -11.51
N VAL A 70 -14.08 -12.44 -12.36
CA VAL A 70 -14.88 -12.63 -13.60
C VAL A 70 -14.05 -13.44 -14.59
N ASN A 71 -12.79 -13.07 -14.80
CA ASN A 71 -11.89 -13.76 -15.74
C ASN A 71 -11.01 -14.83 -15.04
N ARG A 72 -11.19 -15.06 -13.75
CA ARG A 72 -10.47 -16.05 -12.93
C ARG A 72 -8.95 -16.00 -13.08
N ARG A 73 -8.40 -14.79 -12.99
CA ARG A 73 -6.95 -14.56 -13.13
C ARG A 73 -6.47 -13.45 -12.22
N ARG A 74 -5.20 -13.48 -11.88
CA ARG A 74 -4.54 -12.39 -11.17
C ARG A 74 -4.34 -11.19 -12.09
N SER A 75 -4.40 -9.99 -11.53
CA SER A 75 -3.99 -8.78 -12.22
C SER A 75 -2.54 -8.92 -12.70
N PRO A 76 -2.21 -8.47 -13.92
CA PRO A 76 -0.82 -8.47 -14.38
C PRO A 76 0.02 -7.35 -13.76
N VAL A 77 -0.57 -6.48 -12.95
CA VAL A 77 0.04 -5.26 -12.42
C VAL A 77 0.33 -5.42 -10.94
N LEU A 78 1.60 -5.28 -10.55
CA LEU A 78 1.98 -5.14 -9.15
C LEU A 78 1.62 -3.74 -8.67
N SER A 79 0.78 -3.65 -7.65
CA SER A 79 0.42 -2.39 -7.00
C SER A 79 0.97 -2.31 -5.58
N ALA A 80 1.04 -1.09 -5.04
CA ALA A 80 1.45 -0.84 -3.66
C ALA A 80 0.45 -1.42 -2.62
N ALA A 81 -0.71 -1.93 -3.05
CA ALA A 81 -1.61 -2.74 -2.23
C ALA A 81 -0.89 -3.92 -1.55
N VAL A 82 0.20 -4.43 -2.17
CA VAL A 82 1.02 -5.50 -1.59
C VAL A 82 1.57 -5.14 -0.19
N PHE A 83 1.85 -3.87 0.09
CA PHE A 83 2.33 -3.43 1.42
C PHE A 83 1.26 -3.55 2.50
N SER A 84 -0.03 -3.54 2.15
CA SER A 84 -1.12 -3.78 3.09
C SER A 84 -1.04 -5.19 3.70
N THR A 85 -0.54 -6.17 2.96
CA THR A 85 -0.34 -7.54 3.47
C THR A 85 0.76 -7.62 4.53
N LEU A 86 1.79 -6.76 4.43
CA LEU A 86 2.82 -6.61 5.45
C LEU A 86 2.26 -5.85 6.68
N PHE A 87 1.59 -4.73 6.43
CA PHE A 87 1.01 -3.89 7.48
C PHE A 87 0.01 -4.66 8.34
N ALA A 88 -0.88 -5.42 7.72
CA ALA A 88 -1.85 -6.28 8.39
C ALA A 88 -1.23 -7.55 9.04
N LYS A 89 0.08 -7.80 8.84
CA LYS A 89 0.76 -9.04 9.24
C LYS A 89 0.09 -10.31 8.66
N LEU A 90 -0.51 -10.19 7.50
CA LEU A 90 -1.12 -11.27 6.74
C LEU A 90 -0.05 -12.12 6.04
N ALA A 91 0.93 -11.45 5.41
CA ALA A 91 2.01 -12.12 4.69
C ALA A 91 2.83 -13.03 5.62
N GLY A 92 3.17 -14.22 5.15
CA GLY A 92 4.16 -15.06 5.82
C GLY A 92 5.59 -14.55 5.60
N LYS A 93 6.56 -15.11 6.31
CA LYS A 93 7.98 -14.70 6.17
C LYS A 93 8.52 -14.85 4.74
N LYS A 94 8.08 -15.88 4.01
CA LYS A 94 8.47 -16.11 2.60
C LYS A 94 7.95 -14.99 1.70
N GLN A 95 6.67 -14.65 1.84
CA GLN A 95 6.02 -13.57 1.09
C GLN A 95 6.61 -12.20 1.43
N ALA A 96 6.84 -11.92 2.70
CA ALA A 96 7.50 -10.69 3.12
C ALA A 96 8.91 -10.55 2.51
N ARG A 97 9.66 -11.64 2.45
CA ARG A 97 10.97 -11.67 1.77
C ARG A 97 10.83 -11.45 0.26
N ALA A 98 9.81 -12.01 -0.37
CA ALA A 98 9.54 -11.81 -1.79
C ALA A 98 9.19 -10.34 -2.08
N ILE A 99 8.32 -9.73 -1.27
CA ILE A 99 7.98 -8.30 -1.36
C ILE A 99 9.23 -7.43 -1.22
N TYR A 100 10.06 -7.69 -0.22
CA TYR A 100 11.32 -6.97 -0.02
C TYR A 100 12.29 -7.09 -1.22
N ARG A 101 12.43 -8.29 -1.79
CA ARG A 101 13.30 -8.51 -2.97
C ARG A 101 12.81 -7.82 -4.23
N ASN A 102 11.50 -7.64 -4.36
CA ASN A 102 10.86 -6.98 -5.49
C ASN A 102 10.54 -5.49 -5.23
N LEU A 103 11.05 -4.93 -4.13
CA LEU A 103 10.77 -3.55 -3.73
C LEU A 103 11.10 -2.53 -4.81
N SER A 104 12.16 -2.75 -5.59
CA SER A 104 12.59 -1.88 -6.70
C SER A 104 11.54 -1.70 -7.80
N ARG A 105 10.54 -2.59 -7.90
CA ARG A 105 9.43 -2.43 -8.85
C ARG A 105 8.47 -1.29 -8.46
N LEU A 106 8.42 -0.95 -7.17
CA LEU A 106 7.52 0.07 -6.60
C LEU A 106 8.27 1.27 -6.01
N GLU A 107 9.51 1.06 -5.56
CA GLU A 107 10.32 2.12 -4.96
C GLU A 107 10.93 3.00 -6.05
N CYS A 108 10.64 4.31 -5.97
CA CYS A 108 11.15 5.35 -6.84
C CYS A 108 12.17 6.24 -6.13
N ALA A 109 12.65 7.28 -6.80
CA ALA A 109 13.59 8.24 -6.22
C ALA A 109 13.00 9.00 -5.02
N ASN A 110 11.69 9.27 -5.03
CA ASN A 110 11.01 10.12 -4.05
C ASN A 110 9.98 9.38 -3.18
N GLY A 111 10.11 8.06 -3.01
CA GLY A 111 9.19 7.23 -2.23
C GLY A 111 8.67 6.05 -3.02
N VAL A 112 7.42 5.63 -2.81
CA VAL A 112 6.80 4.51 -3.52
C VAL A 112 5.72 5.00 -4.47
N ALA A 113 5.67 4.42 -5.66
CA ALA A 113 4.59 4.63 -6.63
C ALA A 113 3.38 3.74 -6.32
N ALA A 114 2.20 4.14 -6.81
CA ALA A 114 0.95 3.40 -6.61
C ALA A 114 0.98 2.01 -7.26
N CYS A 115 1.69 1.86 -8.37
CA CYS A 115 1.96 0.57 -9.00
C CYS A 115 3.30 0.59 -9.74
N GLU A 116 3.72 -0.56 -10.22
CA GLU A 116 4.91 -0.68 -11.06
C GLU A 116 4.75 0.05 -12.41
N LYS A 117 5.90 0.46 -12.97
CA LYS A 117 5.93 1.04 -14.31
C LYS A 117 5.43 0.03 -15.33
N GLY A 118 4.50 0.44 -16.17
CA GLY A 118 3.95 -0.37 -17.27
C GLY A 118 3.77 0.46 -18.53
N ASP A 119 3.63 -0.21 -19.67
CA ASP A 119 3.27 0.42 -20.94
C ASP A 119 1.74 0.53 -21.01
N ARG A 120 1.20 1.60 -20.43
CA ARG A 120 -0.24 1.87 -20.37
C ARG A 120 -0.58 3.11 -21.16
N ARG A 121 -1.60 2.99 -21.99
CA ARG A 121 -2.11 4.12 -22.80
C ARG A 121 -2.80 5.19 -21.95
N ARG A 122 -3.39 4.79 -20.80
CA ARG A 122 -4.02 5.69 -19.81
C ARG A 122 -3.28 5.60 -18.50
N VAL A 123 -3.10 6.74 -17.85
CA VAL A 123 -2.59 6.84 -16.48
C VAL A 123 -3.73 7.29 -15.59
N TYR A 124 -4.01 6.49 -14.58
CA TYR A 124 -5.00 6.80 -13.55
C TYR A 124 -4.34 7.40 -12.33
N GLN A 125 -5.12 8.02 -11.45
CA GLN A 125 -4.58 8.63 -10.24
C GLN A 125 -3.83 7.66 -9.31
N TRP A 126 -4.23 6.39 -9.28
CA TRP A 126 -3.57 5.33 -8.53
C TRP A 126 -2.65 4.49 -9.40
N ASP A 127 -2.00 5.13 -10.36
CA ASP A 127 -1.08 4.50 -11.30
C ASP A 127 0.34 5.08 -11.17
N TYR A 128 1.33 4.42 -11.81
CA TYR A 128 2.69 4.97 -11.96
C TYR A 128 2.65 6.23 -12.82
N PRO A 129 3.34 7.31 -12.47
CA PRO A 129 4.34 7.45 -11.41
C PRO A 129 3.81 8.07 -10.09
N ASN A 130 2.50 8.09 -9.87
CA ASN A 130 1.89 8.78 -8.75
C ASN A 130 2.22 8.10 -7.42
N GLY A 131 2.70 8.90 -6.46
CA GLY A 131 2.96 8.53 -5.08
C GLY A 131 1.93 9.15 -4.14
N TRP A 132 1.58 8.42 -3.09
CA TRP A 132 0.57 8.80 -2.12
C TRP A 132 1.11 8.65 -0.71
N ALA A 133 0.74 9.55 0.19
CA ALA A 133 1.16 9.50 1.59
C ALA A 133 0.84 8.15 2.24
N ALA A 134 -0.40 7.68 2.09
CA ALA A 134 -0.85 6.43 2.67
C ALA A 134 -0.02 5.21 2.21
N LEU A 135 0.38 5.15 0.94
CA LEU A 135 1.17 4.05 0.40
C LEU A 135 2.59 4.03 0.97
N ASN A 136 3.20 5.21 1.14
CA ASN A 136 4.49 5.35 1.82
C ASN A 136 4.40 4.89 3.29
N TYR A 137 3.34 5.28 4.00
CA TYR A 137 3.09 4.83 5.37
C TYR A 137 2.99 3.31 5.47
N LEU A 138 2.17 2.68 4.62
CA LEU A 138 1.99 1.22 4.59
C LEU A 138 3.31 0.50 4.28
N ALA A 139 4.10 1.02 3.34
CA ALA A 139 5.40 0.46 3.01
C ALA A 139 6.38 0.55 4.19
N ILE A 140 6.51 1.72 4.82
CA ILE A 140 7.41 1.93 5.97
C ILE A 140 7.02 1.02 7.13
N LYS A 141 5.76 1.07 7.59
CA LYS A 141 5.27 0.27 8.72
C LYS A 141 5.30 -1.22 8.41
N GLY A 142 4.89 -1.59 7.20
CA GLY A 142 4.90 -2.98 6.75
C GLY A 142 6.30 -3.57 6.76
N LEU A 143 7.25 -2.93 6.11
CA LEU A 143 8.64 -3.39 6.04
C LEU A 143 9.30 -3.45 7.43
N ASP A 144 9.09 -2.43 8.26
CA ASP A 144 9.61 -2.39 9.63
C ASP A 144 9.10 -3.58 10.46
N SER A 145 7.81 -3.90 10.36
CA SER A 145 7.18 -4.99 11.12
C SER A 145 7.75 -6.38 10.82
N TYR A 146 8.45 -6.53 9.69
CA TYR A 146 9.16 -7.75 9.31
C TYR A 146 10.69 -7.65 9.44
N GLY A 147 11.19 -6.56 10.06
CA GLY A 147 12.63 -6.37 10.33
C GLY A 147 13.42 -5.76 9.17
N TYR A 148 12.77 -5.35 8.07
CA TYR A 148 13.44 -4.68 6.94
C TYR A 148 13.66 -3.18 7.21
N ARG A 149 14.18 -2.86 8.40
CA ARG A 149 14.33 -1.48 8.92
C ARG A 149 15.11 -0.56 8.00
N LYS A 150 16.21 -1.06 7.38
CA LYS A 150 17.01 -0.26 6.44
C LYS A 150 16.18 0.20 5.23
N ALA A 151 15.34 -0.67 4.68
CA ALA A 151 14.46 -0.31 3.57
C ALA A 151 13.35 0.64 4.01
N ALA A 152 12.72 0.39 5.14
CA ALA A 152 11.72 1.26 5.73
C ALA A 152 12.26 2.68 5.96
N ARG A 153 13.45 2.81 6.56
CA ARG A 153 14.11 4.10 6.82
C ARG A 153 14.48 4.83 5.51
N ARG A 154 14.95 4.10 4.50
CA ARG A 154 15.24 4.68 3.19
C ARG A 154 14.00 5.26 2.53
N ILE A 155 12.87 4.54 2.53
CA ILE A 155 11.60 5.03 1.99
C ILE A 155 11.11 6.24 2.80
N ALA A 156 11.19 6.21 4.12
CA ALA A 156 10.84 7.34 4.98
C ALA A 156 11.65 8.58 4.62
N GLY A 157 12.98 8.47 4.48
CA GLY A 157 13.83 9.58 4.09
C GLY A 157 13.48 10.14 2.72
N LYS A 158 13.26 9.28 1.71
CA LYS A 158 12.83 9.71 0.38
C LYS A 158 11.53 10.52 0.44
N TYR A 159 10.55 10.03 1.18
CA TYR A 159 9.26 10.71 1.33
C TYR A 159 9.40 12.05 2.07
N VAL A 160 10.14 12.08 3.17
CA VAL A 160 10.37 13.30 3.97
C VAL A 160 11.03 14.39 3.13
N HIS A 161 12.14 14.06 2.45
CA HIS A 161 12.85 15.04 1.61
C HIS A 161 11.95 15.54 0.47
N SER A 162 11.24 14.63 -0.21
CA SER A 162 10.33 15.00 -1.29
C SER A 162 9.22 15.94 -0.83
N MET A 163 8.55 15.65 0.31
CA MET A 163 7.49 16.51 0.83
C MET A 163 8.02 17.87 1.29
N ALA A 164 9.20 17.90 1.91
CA ALA A 164 9.85 19.17 2.30
C ALA A 164 10.18 20.03 1.08
N ASP A 165 10.69 19.43 0.01
CA ASP A 165 11.04 20.15 -1.22
C ASP A 165 9.79 20.63 -1.98
N ILE A 166 8.74 19.83 -2.04
CA ILE A 166 7.44 20.23 -2.60
C ILE A 166 6.89 21.41 -1.80
N TYR A 167 6.89 21.34 -0.47
CA TYR A 167 6.39 22.41 0.38
C TYR A 167 7.17 23.70 0.20
N LYS A 168 8.51 23.65 0.17
CA LYS A 168 9.35 24.83 -0.09
C LYS A 168 9.04 25.51 -1.43
N ARG A 169 8.71 24.73 -2.45
CA ARG A 169 8.42 25.25 -3.80
C ARG A 169 7.00 25.77 -3.97
N THR A 170 6.03 25.18 -3.24
CA THR A 170 4.59 25.41 -3.49
C THR A 170 3.84 26.03 -2.33
N GLY A 171 4.44 26.05 -1.13
CA GLY A 171 3.77 26.48 0.10
C GLY A 171 2.67 25.56 0.58
N ASN A 172 2.56 24.35 0.02
CA ASN A 172 1.42 23.48 0.27
C ASN A 172 1.82 21.99 0.42
N LEU A 173 0.95 21.21 1.07
CA LEU A 173 0.99 19.75 1.13
C LEU A 173 -0.12 19.18 0.25
N TRP A 174 0.27 18.52 -0.81
CA TRP A 174 -0.60 18.03 -1.86
C TRP A 174 -1.12 16.61 -1.57
N GLU A 175 -2.24 16.26 -2.20
CA GLU A 175 -2.88 14.95 -2.07
C GLU A 175 -1.96 13.82 -2.53
N LYS A 176 -1.28 14.03 -3.64
CA LYS A 176 -0.36 13.09 -4.29
C LYS A 176 0.77 13.85 -4.97
N TYR A 177 1.77 13.13 -5.42
CA TYR A 177 2.95 13.69 -6.06
C TYR A 177 3.53 12.68 -7.06
N ASN A 178 4.45 13.10 -7.89
CA ASN A 178 5.19 12.23 -8.77
C ASN A 178 6.36 11.57 -8.00
N ALA A 179 6.26 10.28 -7.73
CA ALA A 179 7.26 9.55 -6.95
C ALA A 179 8.62 9.42 -7.67
N VAL A 180 8.66 9.61 -9.00
CA VAL A 180 9.89 9.56 -9.80
C VAL A 180 10.60 10.91 -9.78
N SER A 181 9.89 11.99 -10.14
CA SER A 181 10.49 13.33 -10.28
C SER A 181 10.48 14.16 -8.98
N GLY A 182 9.65 13.81 -8.00
CA GLY A 182 9.44 14.63 -6.81
C GLY A 182 8.67 15.92 -7.10
N SER A 183 7.92 15.98 -8.19
CA SER A 183 7.12 17.15 -8.57
C SER A 183 5.63 16.97 -8.24
N THR A 184 4.88 18.05 -8.39
CA THR A 184 3.41 18.02 -8.35
C THR A 184 2.80 17.85 -9.75
N ASP A 185 3.62 17.65 -10.77
CA ASP A 185 3.18 17.30 -12.11
C ASP A 185 2.79 15.82 -12.14
N VAL A 186 1.51 15.57 -11.91
CA VAL A 186 0.90 14.24 -11.88
C VAL A 186 -0.18 14.16 -12.94
N LYS A 187 -0.18 13.07 -13.69
CA LYS A 187 -1.27 12.77 -14.61
C LYS A 187 -2.45 12.24 -13.82
N ASP A 188 -3.62 12.80 -14.08
CA ASP A 188 -4.83 12.48 -13.34
C ASP A 188 -6.08 12.53 -14.22
N GLU A 189 -7.13 11.91 -13.73
CA GLU A 189 -8.48 11.93 -14.32
C GLU A 189 -9.26 13.18 -13.91
N TYR A 190 -8.81 13.90 -12.89
CA TYR A 190 -9.40 15.15 -12.39
C TYR A 190 -8.33 16.07 -11.78
N ALA A 191 -8.67 17.34 -11.66
CA ALA A 191 -7.78 18.33 -11.05
C ALA A 191 -7.45 17.94 -9.60
N MET A 192 -6.17 18.03 -9.26
CA MET A 192 -5.71 17.77 -7.91
C MET A 192 -6.29 18.82 -6.94
N PRO A 193 -6.84 18.42 -5.78
CA PRO A 193 -7.32 19.38 -4.78
C PRO A 193 -6.21 20.34 -4.37
N GLY A 194 -6.51 21.64 -4.39
CA GLY A 194 -5.54 22.71 -4.12
C GLY A 194 -5.35 23.04 -2.64
N ALA A 195 -5.78 22.20 -1.69
CA ALA A 195 -5.74 22.51 -0.28
C ALA A 195 -4.81 21.58 0.49
N PHE A 196 -4.34 22.05 1.64
CA PHE A 196 -3.54 21.29 2.61
C PHE A 196 -4.17 19.93 2.94
N MET A 197 -3.47 18.84 2.62
CA MET A 197 -3.98 17.48 2.84
C MET A 197 -3.50 16.91 4.17
N GLY A 198 -4.46 16.65 5.07
CA GLY A 198 -4.19 16.16 6.41
C GLY A 198 -3.43 14.84 6.46
N TRP A 199 -3.73 13.89 5.59
CA TRP A 199 -2.99 12.61 5.54
C TRP A 199 -1.54 12.79 5.11
N THR A 200 -1.26 13.74 4.20
CA THR A 200 0.12 14.05 3.79
C THR A 200 0.90 14.63 4.94
N ALA A 201 0.30 15.55 5.71
CA ALA A 201 0.90 16.11 6.93
C ALA A 201 1.15 15.02 7.98
N GLY A 202 0.16 14.20 8.28
CA GLY A 202 0.26 13.13 9.29
C GLY A 202 1.34 12.11 8.94
N VAL A 203 1.40 11.67 7.68
CA VAL A 203 2.44 10.72 7.24
C VAL A 203 3.81 11.39 7.19
N TYR A 204 3.90 12.71 6.88
CA TYR A 204 5.16 13.43 6.94
C TYR A 204 5.73 13.44 8.37
N ILE A 205 4.92 13.79 9.37
CA ILE A 205 5.35 13.79 10.78
C ILE A 205 5.81 12.39 11.21
N PHE A 206 5.01 11.37 10.89
CA PHE A 206 5.37 9.98 11.17
C PHE A 206 6.69 9.56 10.50
N ALA A 207 6.85 9.83 9.21
CA ALA A 207 8.04 9.44 8.44
C ALA A 207 9.29 10.21 8.88
N PHE A 208 9.13 11.49 9.26
CA PHE A 208 10.19 12.33 9.81
C PHE A 208 10.71 11.74 11.13
N ASP A 209 9.81 11.48 12.07
CA ASP A 209 10.17 10.88 13.35
C ASP A 209 10.84 9.50 13.17
N TYR A 210 10.33 8.67 12.26
CA TYR A 210 10.90 7.37 11.95
C TYR A 210 12.28 7.45 11.28
N TYR A 211 12.50 8.44 10.43
CA TYR A 211 13.77 8.60 9.70
C TYR A 211 14.89 9.10 10.58
N TYR A 212 14.62 10.03 11.50
CA TYR A 212 15.64 10.67 12.34
C TYR A 212 15.89 9.97 13.68
N LYS A 213 15.06 9.03 14.09
CA LYS A 213 15.31 8.10 15.20
C LYS A 213 16.18 6.91 14.77
#